data_739b7c8a882d6e6b88a7ad301fa6fe26
#
_entry.id   739b7c8a882d6e6b88a7ad301fa6fe26
#
_cell.length_a   1.000
_cell.length_b   1.000
_cell.length_c   1.000
_cell.angle_alpha   90.00
_cell.angle_beta   90.00
_cell.angle_gamma   90.00
#
_symmetry.space_group_name_H-M   'P 1'
#
loop_
_entity.id
_entity.type
_entity.pdbx_description
1 polymer ?
#
loop_
_entity_poly.entity_id
_entity_poly.type
_entity_poly.pdbx_seq_one_letter_code
_entity_poly.pdbx_strand_id
1 'polypeptide(L)'
;MYIKADDVCVTFPVFDAHQRSFKKTVFKAAAGGGLSSFRKGFAEIEALKHITLDIREGERVALIGHNGSGKTTLLRVFAGVYAPTRGKIAVEGSVTSLLDAMLGMDGEATGFENIRMRGLFLGLSPKQIEAIT
;
A
#
# COMPACT_ATOMS: atom_id res chain seq x y z
N MET A 1 -6.30 -20.13 -2.26
CA MET A 1 -5.85 -18.71 -2.24
C MET A 1 -5.22 -18.39 -0.89
N TYR A 2 -4.09 -17.70 -0.86
CA TYR A 2 -3.48 -17.23 0.41
C TYR A 2 -2.62 -15.98 0.18
N ILE A 3 -2.41 -15.23 1.27
CA ILE A 3 -1.42 -14.14 1.36
C ILE A 3 -0.52 -14.44 2.55
N LYS A 4 0.77 -14.62 2.33
CA LYS A 4 1.74 -14.86 3.39
C LYS A 4 2.82 -13.79 3.36
N ALA A 5 3.01 -13.10 4.48
CA ALA A 5 4.11 -12.17 4.70
C ALA A 5 5.06 -12.76 5.74
N ASP A 6 6.36 -12.69 5.47
CA ASP A 6 7.43 -13.20 6.33
C ASP A 6 8.48 -12.12 6.54
N ASP A 7 8.56 -11.59 7.74
CA ASP A 7 9.49 -10.53 8.19
C ASP A 7 9.50 -9.30 7.26
N VAL A 8 8.33 -8.87 6.77
CA VAL A 8 8.20 -7.80 5.79
C VAL A 8 8.48 -6.44 6.44
N CYS A 9 9.45 -5.72 5.87
CA CYS A 9 9.71 -4.31 6.15
C CYS A 9 9.54 -3.48 4.88
N VAL A 10 9.06 -2.25 5.04
CA VAL A 10 8.99 -1.25 3.95
C VAL A 10 9.56 0.07 4.45
N THR A 11 10.56 0.55 3.75
CA THR A 11 11.24 1.81 4.04
C THR A 11 11.16 2.73 2.83
N PHE A 12 10.79 3.99 3.05
CA PHE A 12 10.74 5.02 2.03
C PHE A 12 11.85 6.04 2.25
N PRO A 13 12.64 6.40 1.23
CA PRO A 13 13.57 7.51 1.30
C PRO A 13 12.80 8.84 1.33
N VAL A 14 13.20 9.76 2.20
CA VAL A 14 12.69 11.13 2.21
C VAL A 14 13.63 12.01 1.42
N PHE A 15 13.18 12.44 0.25
CA PHE A 15 13.88 13.40 -0.57
C PHE A 15 13.44 14.81 -0.16
N ASP A 16 14.29 15.56 0.56
CA ASP A 16 13.99 16.94 0.92
C ASP A 16 14.85 17.92 0.12
N ALA A 17 14.18 18.88 -0.54
CA ALA A 17 14.84 19.96 -1.27
C ALA A 17 15.57 20.96 -0.34
N HIS A 18 15.32 20.91 0.98
CA HIS A 18 15.90 21.84 1.96
C HIS A 18 16.54 21.11 3.16
N GLN A 19 17.67 20.49 2.92
CA GLN A 19 18.44 19.70 3.91
C GLN A 19 18.75 20.42 5.25
N ARG A 20 18.54 21.73 5.37
CA ARG A 20 18.88 22.48 6.60
C ARG A 20 17.75 22.62 7.61
N SER A 21 16.49 22.57 7.20
CA SER A 21 15.34 22.78 8.09
C SER A 21 14.84 21.49 8.74
N PHE A 22 14.94 20.37 8.04
CA PHE A 22 14.40 19.08 8.48
C PHE A 22 15.16 18.46 9.64
N LYS A 23 16.49 18.66 9.74
CA LYS A 23 17.29 18.14 10.87
C LYS A 23 16.73 18.58 12.23
N LYS A 24 16.19 19.79 12.34
CA LYS A 24 15.65 20.32 13.62
C LYS A 24 14.23 19.80 13.92
N THR A 25 13.39 19.61 12.90
CA THR A 25 11.99 19.17 13.07
C THR A 25 11.92 17.66 13.33
N VAL A 26 12.74 16.87 12.65
CA VAL A 26 12.85 15.43 12.81
C VAL A 26 13.41 15.07 14.20
N PHE A 27 14.35 15.83 14.72
CA PHE A 27 14.89 15.62 16.09
C PHE A 27 13.82 15.84 17.18
N LYS A 28 12.83 16.72 16.94
CA LYS A 28 11.72 16.95 17.86
C LYS A 28 10.61 15.89 17.77
N ALA A 29 10.40 15.29 16.60
CA ALA A 29 9.42 14.22 16.40
C ALA A 29 9.94 12.84 16.86
N ALA A 30 11.25 12.67 17.00
CA ALA A 30 11.91 11.41 17.40
C ALA A 30 11.68 11.00 18.87
N ALA A 31 10.99 11.82 19.67
CA ALA A 31 10.59 11.43 21.03
C ALA A 31 9.45 10.40 21.10
N GLY A 32 8.85 9.98 19.96
CA GLY A 32 7.71 9.08 19.98
C GLY A 32 7.45 8.19 18.76
N GLY A 33 8.30 8.18 17.73
CA GLY A 33 8.05 7.33 16.55
C GLY A 33 9.34 7.04 15.79
N GLY A 34 9.62 5.77 15.57
CA GLY A 34 10.88 5.24 15.08
C GLY A 34 11.39 5.81 13.76
N LEU A 35 12.35 6.70 13.83
CA LEU A 35 13.26 7.04 12.75
C LEU A 35 14.48 6.14 12.85
N SER A 36 14.57 5.10 12.03
CA SER A 36 15.73 4.24 11.97
C SER A 36 16.64 4.64 10.83
N SER A 37 17.85 4.99 11.21
CA SER A 37 19.11 5.06 10.44
C SER A 37 19.22 6.01 9.25
N PHE A 38 20.15 6.95 9.38
CA PHE A 38 20.76 7.69 8.26
C PHE A 38 21.71 6.77 7.48
N ARG A 39 21.27 6.22 6.35
CA ARG A 39 22.17 5.60 5.39
C ARG A 39 22.39 6.58 4.23
N LYS A 40 23.64 7.01 4.04
CA LYS A 40 24.10 7.89 2.93
C LYS A 40 23.39 9.27 2.80
N GLY A 41 23.10 9.96 3.91
CA GLY A 41 22.67 11.37 3.84
C GLY A 41 21.18 11.62 3.58
N PHE A 42 20.38 10.58 3.40
CA PHE A 42 18.91 10.67 3.26
C PHE A 42 18.23 10.20 4.54
N ALA A 43 17.16 10.91 4.93
CA ALA A 43 16.28 10.42 5.97
C ALA A 43 15.41 9.29 5.38
N GLU A 44 15.23 8.20 6.11
CA GLU A 44 14.37 7.10 5.73
C GLU A 44 13.20 6.99 6.71
N ILE A 45 12.01 6.73 6.21
CA ILE A 45 10.83 6.43 7.01
C ILE A 45 10.54 4.94 6.89
N GLU A 46 10.65 4.22 8.00
CA GLU A 46 10.25 2.83 8.10
C GLU A 46 8.72 2.77 8.29
N ALA A 47 8.01 2.50 7.20
CA ALA A 47 6.55 2.49 7.17
C ALA A 47 5.96 1.16 7.64
N LEU A 48 6.67 0.05 7.42
CA LEU A 48 6.35 -1.28 7.96
C LEU A 48 7.59 -1.89 8.57
N LYS A 49 7.42 -2.57 9.71
CA LYS A 49 8.50 -3.15 10.48
C LYS A 49 8.16 -4.56 10.94
N HIS A 50 8.94 -5.54 10.43
CA HIS A 50 8.85 -6.94 10.84
C HIS A 50 7.42 -7.52 10.84
N ILE A 51 6.68 -7.30 9.74
CA ILE A 51 5.31 -7.81 9.61
C ILE A 51 5.36 -9.27 9.17
N THR A 52 4.80 -10.13 10.02
CA THR A 52 4.62 -11.55 9.73
C THR A 52 3.15 -11.91 9.91
N LEU A 53 2.52 -12.46 8.86
CA LEU A 53 1.13 -12.89 8.89
C LEU A 53 0.87 -13.93 7.79
N ASP A 54 -0.19 -14.72 8.00
CA ASP A 54 -0.69 -15.73 7.06
C ASP A 54 -2.21 -15.56 6.99
N ILE A 55 -2.73 -15.23 5.80
CA ILE A 55 -4.16 -15.05 5.55
C ILE A 55 -4.57 -16.12 4.54
N ARG A 56 -5.55 -16.92 4.88
CA ARG A 56 -6.03 -18.04 4.08
C ARG A 56 -7.40 -17.77 3.46
N GLU A 57 -7.75 -18.58 2.51
CA GLU A 57 -9.04 -18.52 1.85
C GLU A 57 -10.20 -18.58 2.85
N GLY A 58 -11.18 -17.69 2.66
CA GLY A 58 -12.34 -17.57 3.55
C GLY A 58 -12.12 -16.72 4.81
N GLU A 59 -10.88 -16.36 5.14
CA GLU A 59 -10.61 -15.50 6.30
C GLU A 59 -10.97 -14.04 6.02
N ARG A 60 -11.43 -13.35 7.06
CA ARG A 60 -11.73 -11.92 7.08
C ARG A 60 -10.85 -11.26 8.13
N VAL A 61 -9.92 -10.41 7.67
CA VAL A 61 -8.94 -9.75 8.53
C VAL A 61 -9.18 -8.24 8.55
N ALA A 62 -9.20 -7.65 9.73
CA ALA A 62 -9.29 -6.20 9.92
C ALA A 62 -7.96 -5.64 10.44
N LEU A 63 -7.49 -4.56 9.81
CA LEU A 63 -6.32 -3.81 10.26
C LEU A 63 -6.78 -2.62 11.10
N ILE A 64 -6.45 -2.62 12.39
CA ILE A 64 -6.82 -1.58 13.35
C ILE A 64 -5.57 -0.83 13.80
N GLY A 65 -5.67 0.48 13.91
CA GLY A 65 -4.57 1.35 14.35
C GLY A 65 -4.83 2.81 14.02
N HIS A 66 -4.05 3.71 14.61
CA HIS A 66 -4.14 5.16 14.37
C HIS A 66 -3.73 5.54 12.93
N ASN A 67 -4.00 6.77 12.52
CA ASN A 67 -3.56 7.29 11.22
C ASN A 67 -2.02 7.32 11.18
N GLY A 68 -1.43 6.86 10.07
CA GLY A 68 0.02 6.73 9.92
C GLY A 68 0.62 5.44 10.47
N SER A 69 -0.17 4.49 11.04
CA SER A 69 0.34 3.20 11.53
C SER A 69 0.72 2.17 10.45
N GLY A 70 0.71 2.55 9.17
CA GLY A 70 1.14 1.67 8.07
C GLY A 70 0.05 0.82 7.43
N LYS A 71 -1.23 0.90 7.86
CA LYS A 71 -2.33 0.06 7.32
C LYS A 71 -2.44 0.11 5.79
N THR A 72 -2.50 1.32 5.24
CA THR A 72 -2.60 1.51 3.78
C THR A 72 -1.33 1.05 3.06
N THR A 73 -0.16 1.21 3.68
CA THR A 73 1.11 0.72 3.13
C THR A 73 1.09 -0.80 3.06
N LEU A 74 0.63 -1.49 4.10
CA LEU A 74 0.52 -2.94 4.12
C LEU A 74 -0.45 -3.45 3.05
N LEU A 75 -1.62 -2.82 2.91
CA LEU A 75 -2.58 -3.18 1.86
C LEU A 75 -2.00 -2.98 0.44
N ARG A 76 -1.20 -1.93 0.23
CA ARG A 76 -0.50 -1.70 -1.04
C ARG A 76 0.60 -2.74 -1.31
N VAL A 77 1.25 -3.24 -0.28
CA VAL A 77 2.18 -4.37 -0.41
C VAL A 77 1.44 -5.64 -0.82
N PHE A 78 0.28 -5.94 -0.23
CA PHE A 78 -0.54 -7.09 -0.62
C PHE A 78 -1.08 -6.97 -2.04
N ALA A 79 -1.41 -5.76 -2.46
CA ALA A 79 -1.84 -5.48 -3.84
C ALA A 79 -0.68 -5.46 -4.86
N GLY A 80 0.56 -5.71 -4.44
CA GLY A 80 1.74 -5.69 -5.32
C GLY A 80 2.17 -4.29 -5.79
N VAL A 81 1.61 -3.22 -5.21
CA VAL A 81 1.96 -1.82 -5.55
C VAL A 81 3.32 -1.45 -4.99
N TYR A 82 3.64 -1.94 -3.79
CA TYR A 82 4.95 -1.74 -3.15
C TYR A 82 5.66 -3.07 -2.95
N ALA A 83 6.93 -3.12 -3.32
CA ALA A 83 7.80 -4.23 -2.98
C ALA A 83 8.35 -4.06 -1.55
N PRO A 84 8.46 -5.13 -0.75
CA PRO A 84 9.17 -5.08 0.51
C PRO A 84 10.64 -4.68 0.34
N THR A 85 11.17 -3.86 1.27
CA THR A 85 12.62 -3.58 1.35
C THR A 85 13.37 -4.72 2.04
N ARG A 86 12.70 -5.47 2.90
CA ARG A 86 13.15 -6.71 3.54
C ARG A 86 12.00 -7.68 3.70
N GLY A 87 12.36 -8.96 3.89
CA GLY A 87 11.39 -10.03 4.03
C GLY A 87 10.83 -10.49 2.70
N LYS A 88 9.79 -11.28 2.75
CA LYS A 88 9.16 -11.88 1.58
C LYS A 88 7.63 -11.82 1.70
N ILE A 89 6.99 -11.65 0.56
CA ILE A 89 5.54 -11.81 0.45
C ILE A 89 5.25 -12.87 -0.63
N ALA A 90 4.34 -13.76 -0.32
CA ALA A 90 3.80 -14.73 -1.26
C ALA A 90 2.29 -14.53 -1.36
N VAL A 91 1.79 -14.41 -2.57
CA VAL A 91 0.38 -14.27 -2.88
C VAL A 91 0.01 -15.33 -3.90
N GLU A 92 -0.98 -16.16 -3.57
CA GLU A 92 -1.55 -17.14 -4.48
C GLU A 92 -3.01 -16.81 -4.76
N GLY A 93 -3.32 -16.58 -6.02
CA GLY A 93 -4.62 -16.16 -6.50
C GLY A 93 -4.61 -14.71 -7.01
N SER A 94 -5.80 -14.17 -7.27
CA SER A 94 -5.97 -12.80 -7.75
C SER A 94 -6.28 -11.86 -6.59
N VAL A 95 -5.53 -10.77 -6.48
CA VAL A 95 -5.77 -9.70 -5.49
C VAL A 95 -6.37 -8.51 -6.19
N THR A 96 -7.57 -8.13 -5.77
CA THR A 96 -8.23 -6.89 -6.21
C THR A 96 -8.22 -5.88 -5.07
N SER A 97 -7.76 -4.67 -5.36
CA SER A 97 -7.64 -3.60 -4.37
C SER A 97 -8.76 -2.57 -4.54
N LEU A 98 -9.41 -2.21 -3.43
CA LEU A 98 -10.38 -1.11 -3.33
C LEU A 98 -9.82 0.06 -2.50
N LEU A 99 -8.49 0.21 -2.46
CA LEU A 99 -7.82 1.28 -1.70
C LEU A 99 -8.18 2.69 -2.19
N ASP A 100 -8.54 2.80 -3.45
CA ASP A 100 -9.08 4.01 -4.05
C ASP A 100 -10.34 3.64 -4.85
N ALA A 101 -11.50 3.88 -4.26
CA ALA A 101 -12.78 3.56 -4.88
C ALA A 101 -13.07 4.43 -6.11
N MET A 102 -12.45 5.62 -6.19
CA MET A 102 -12.63 6.56 -7.30
C MET A 102 -11.62 6.34 -8.44
N LEU A 103 -10.60 5.51 -8.23
CA LEU A 103 -9.61 5.25 -9.27
C LEU A 103 -10.23 4.67 -10.54
N GLY A 104 -10.04 5.36 -11.66
CA GLY A 104 -10.61 4.99 -12.95
C GLY A 104 -12.10 5.34 -13.12
N MET A 105 -12.64 6.21 -12.25
CA MET A 105 -13.98 6.78 -12.42
C MET A 105 -13.88 8.24 -12.86
N ASP A 106 -14.82 8.64 -13.71
CA ASP A 106 -14.98 10.01 -14.21
C ASP A 106 -16.33 10.55 -13.72
N GLY A 107 -16.31 11.73 -13.06
CA GLY A 107 -17.50 12.38 -12.53
C GLY A 107 -18.47 12.87 -13.61
N GLU A 108 -17.99 13.11 -14.83
CA GLU A 108 -18.79 13.55 -15.97
C GLU A 108 -19.37 12.37 -16.79
N ALA A 109 -18.85 11.16 -16.56
CA ALA A 109 -19.31 9.95 -17.24
C ALA A 109 -20.55 9.35 -16.57
N THR A 110 -21.36 8.65 -17.36
CA THR A 110 -22.49 7.88 -16.87
C THR A 110 -22.06 6.72 -15.99
N GLY A 111 -22.97 6.14 -15.20
CA GLY A 111 -22.70 4.95 -14.39
C GLY A 111 -22.18 3.77 -15.22
N PHE A 112 -22.76 3.53 -16.41
CA PHE A 112 -22.32 2.44 -17.31
C PHE A 112 -20.92 2.67 -17.87
N GLU A 113 -20.58 3.89 -18.24
CA GLU A 113 -19.23 4.24 -18.68
C GLU A 113 -18.21 4.06 -17.55
N ASN A 114 -18.58 4.45 -16.33
CA ASN A 114 -17.74 4.24 -15.15
C ASN A 114 -17.53 2.75 -14.83
N ILE A 115 -18.57 1.91 -14.93
CA ILE A 115 -18.43 0.45 -14.78
C ILE A 115 -17.46 -0.10 -15.83
N ARG A 116 -17.59 0.34 -17.08
CA ARG A 116 -16.71 -0.09 -18.17
C ARG A 116 -15.27 0.35 -17.95
N MET A 117 -15.04 1.61 -17.62
CA MET A 117 -13.70 2.13 -17.30
C MET A 117 -13.09 1.37 -16.13
N ARG A 118 -13.85 1.19 -15.04
CA ARG A 118 -13.38 0.46 -13.85
C ARG A 118 -13.05 -0.99 -14.18
N GLY A 119 -13.85 -1.66 -14.99
CA GLY A 119 -13.61 -3.02 -15.47
C GLY A 119 -12.28 -3.14 -16.23
N LEU A 120 -12.01 -2.20 -17.14
CA LEU A 120 -10.73 -2.14 -17.87
C LEU A 120 -9.55 -1.89 -16.94
N PHE A 121 -9.67 -0.99 -15.95
CA PHE A 121 -8.63 -0.76 -14.94
C PHE A 121 -8.33 -2.00 -14.09
N LEU A 122 -9.34 -2.83 -13.84
CA LEU A 122 -9.19 -4.11 -13.14
C LEU A 122 -8.68 -5.25 -14.04
N GLY A 123 -8.40 -4.96 -15.32
CA GLY A 123 -7.89 -5.93 -16.28
C GLY A 123 -8.94 -6.89 -16.85
N LEU A 124 -10.22 -6.57 -16.69
CA LEU A 124 -11.30 -7.37 -17.28
C LEU A 124 -11.35 -7.17 -18.80
N SER A 125 -11.62 -8.24 -19.53
CA SER A 125 -11.87 -8.16 -20.96
C SER A 125 -13.23 -7.49 -21.25
N PRO A 126 -13.44 -6.89 -22.45
CA PRO A 126 -14.72 -6.30 -22.83
C PRO A 126 -15.90 -7.25 -22.67
N LYS A 127 -15.74 -8.54 -23.01
CA LYS A 127 -16.77 -9.57 -22.85
C LYS A 127 -17.16 -9.82 -21.38
N GLN A 128 -16.17 -9.79 -20.48
CA GLN A 128 -16.43 -9.93 -19.03
C GLN A 128 -17.15 -8.70 -18.48
N ILE A 129 -16.82 -7.51 -18.98
CA ILE A 129 -17.48 -6.26 -18.58
C ILE A 129 -18.94 -6.28 -19.04
N GLU A 130 -19.21 -6.64 -20.30
CA GLU A 130 -20.58 -6.75 -20.82
C GLU A 130 -21.44 -7.76 -20.05
N ALA A 131 -20.85 -8.82 -19.52
CA ALA A 131 -21.58 -9.82 -18.74
C ALA A 131 -22.02 -9.34 -17.34
N ILE A 132 -21.47 -8.24 -16.83
CA ILE A 132 -21.75 -7.67 -15.49
C ILE A 132 -22.44 -6.31 -15.57
N THR A 133 -22.72 -5.80 -16.79
CA THR A 133 -23.37 -4.52 -17.05
C THR A 133 -24.79 -4.72 -17.53
#